data_b63fe01c6716e5bb2c7987761571049c
#
_entry.id   b63fe01c6716e5bb2c7987761571049c
#
_cell.length_a   1.000
_cell.length_b   1.000
_cell.length_c   1.000
_cell.angle_alpha   90.00
_cell.angle_beta   90.00
_cell.angle_gamma   90.00
#
_symmetry.space_group_name_H-M   'P 1'
#
loop_
_entity.id
_entity.type
_entity.pdbx_description
1 polymer ?
#
loop_
_entity_poly.entity_id
_entity_poly.type
_entity_poly.pdbx_seq_one_letter_code
_entity_poly.pdbx_strand_id
1 'polypeptide(L)'
;MESCSNVQAVINYHSMGRVIYWGYHNKNYKARCWSFVRLFRDMTGYSTIDESYTKATYGDFEHYIMHEYKIPYVCIENGISGVPVPNREFSSIFKKNKLGFAKAAYQYR
;
A
#
# COMPACT_ATOMS: atom_id res chain seq x y z
N MET A 1 -9.17 -11.60 -9.09
CA MET A 1 -9.96 -10.33 -9.21
C MET A 1 -11.07 -10.44 -10.23
N GLU A 2 -10.96 -11.28 -11.21
CA GLU A 2 -12.03 -11.49 -12.22
C GLU A 2 -13.36 -11.96 -11.62
N SER A 3 -13.32 -12.64 -10.47
CA SER A 3 -14.52 -13.09 -9.73
C SER A 3 -15.12 -12.03 -8.77
N CYS A 4 -14.46 -10.88 -8.58
CA CYS A 4 -14.88 -9.81 -7.68
C CYS A 4 -15.08 -8.52 -8.45
N SER A 5 -16.32 -8.16 -8.77
CA SER A 5 -16.67 -7.00 -9.59
C SER A 5 -16.61 -5.65 -8.85
N ASN A 6 -16.44 -5.65 -7.53
CA ASN A 6 -16.54 -4.44 -6.69
C ASN A 6 -15.32 -4.18 -5.79
N VAL A 7 -14.14 -4.62 -6.21
CA VAL A 7 -12.90 -4.31 -5.48
C VAL A 7 -12.67 -2.80 -5.52
N GLN A 8 -12.59 -2.15 -4.37
CA GLN A 8 -12.45 -0.70 -4.24
C GLN A 8 -11.02 -0.25 -3.97
N ALA A 9 -10.21 -1.10 -3.32
CA ALA A 9 -8.82 -0.81 -3.01
C ALA A 9 -8.04 -2.11 -2.76
N VAL A 10 -6.71 -2.04 -2.88
CA VAL A 10 -5.81 -3.16 -2.60
C VAL A 10 -4.74 -2.74 -1.61
N ILE A 11 -4.52 -3.58 -0.60
CA ILE A 11 -3.45 -3.43 0.38
C ILE A 11 -2.50 -4.61 0.18
N ASN A 12 -1.24 -4.33 -0.08
CA ASN A 12 -0.19 -5.34 -0.17
C ASN A 12 0.82 -5.13 0.97
N TYR A 13 1.12 -6.19 1.73
CA TYR A 13 2.08 -6.13 2.82
C TYR A 13 3.35 -6.87 2.44
N HIS A 14 4.45 -6.17 2.54
CA HIS A 14 5.81 -6.65 2.26
C HIS A 14 6.76 -6.37 3.43
N SER A 15 8.00 -6.66 3.23
CA SER A 15 9.15 -6.32 4.05
C SER A 15 10.38 -6.10 3.15
N MET A 16 11.20 -5.08 3.41
CA MET A 16 11.20 -4.24 4.60
C MET A 16 11.51 -2.78 4.25
N GLY A 17 11.35 -1.87 5.24
CA GLY A 17 11.80 -0.48 5.06
C GLY A 17 11.00 0.55 5.86
N ARG A 18 9.86 0.17 6.47
CA ARG A 18 8.91 1.10 7.10
C ARG A 18 8.52 2.22 6.14
N VAL A 19 8.18 1.84 4.92
CA VAL A 19 7.82 2.74 3.83
C VAL A 19 6.55 2.26 3.14
N ILE A 20 5.82 3.20 2.55
CA ILE A 20 4.62 2.93 1.76
C ILE A 20 4.90 3.39 0.33
N TYR A 21 4.99 2.42 -0.59
CA TYR A 21 5.04 2.69 -2.02
C TYR A 21 3.64 2.89 -2.57
N TRP A 22 3.50 3.88 -3.43
CA TRP A 22 2.23 4.24 -4.04
C TRP A 22 2.43 5.05 -5.31
N GLY A 23 1.35 5.33 -6.02
CA GLY A 23 1.38 6.15 -7.20
C GLY A 23 1.63 5.34 -8.47
N TYR A 24 1.14 5.90 -9.56
CA TYR A 24 1.34 5.40 -10.91
C TYR A 24 1.36 6.59 -11.86
N HIS A 25 1.88 6.42 -13.06
CA HIS A 25 2.09 7.47 -14.07
C HIS A 25 0.85 8.27 -14.49
N ASN A 26 -0.33 7.98 -13.94
CA ASN A 26 -1.57 8.69 -14.26
C ASN A 26 -1.92 9.74 -13.20
N LYS A 27 -1.76 11.01 -13.53
CA LYS A 27 -2.03 12.15 -12.64
C LYS A 27 -3.48 12.20 -12.12
N ASN A 28 -4.45 11.78 -12.91
CA ASN A 28 -5.88 11.78 -12.51
C ASN A 28 -6.17 10.71 -11.45
N TYR A 29 -5.37 9.68 -11.39
CA TYR A 29 -5.49 8.59 -10.44
C TYR A 29 -4.83 8.91 -9.09
N LYS A 30 -3.83 9.77 -9.12
CA LYS A 30 -2.98 10.13 -7.96
C LYS A 30 -3.78 10.66 -6.77
N ALA A 31 -4.78 11.51 -7.01
CA ALA A 31 -5.62 12.08 -5.95
C ALA A 31 -6.44 11.02 -5.20
N ARG A 32 -6.99 10.02 -5.91
CA ARG A 32 -7.73 8.90 -5.30
C ARG A 32 -6.81 8.01 -4.47
N CYS A 33 -5.63 7.72 -4.99
CA CYS A 33 -4.63 6.92 -4.26
C CYS A 33 -4.15 7.65 -3.01
N TRP A 34 -3.92 8.95 -3.08
CA TRP A 34 -3.37 9.72 -1.96
C TRP A 34 -4.24 9.68 -0.71
N SER A 35 -5.56 9.75 -0.84
CA SER A 35 -6.44 9.64 0.33
C SER A 35 -6.29 8.29 1.04
N PHE A 36 -6.09 7.22 0.27
CA PHE A 36 -5.87 5.88 0.78
C PHE A 36 -4.47 5.71 1.40
N VAL A 37 -3.44 6.22 0.74
CA VAL A 37 -2.05 6.25 1.25
C VAL A 37 -1.96 7.00 2.56
N ARG A 38 -2.58 8.17 2.65
CA ARG A 38 -2.61 9.00 3.84
C ARG A 38 -3.18 8.27 5.06
N LEU A 39 -4.22 7.46 4.86
CA LEU A 39 -4.78 6.62 5.92
C LEU A 39 -3.70 5.72 6.55
N PHE A 40 -2.91 5.03 5.73
CA PHE A 40 -1.86 4.14 6.21
C PHE A 40 -0.64 4.89 6.75
N ARG A 41 -0.25 5.99 6.11
CA ARG A 41 0.81 6.87 6.62
C ARG A 41 0.50 7.37 8.03
N ASP A 42 -0.69 7.89 8.23
CA ASP A 42 -1.10 8.46 9.51
C ASP A 42 -1.26 7.40 10.60
N MET A 43 -1.62 6.18 10.21
CA MET A 43 -1.75 5.04 11.12
C MET A 43 -0.40 4.44 11.51
N THR A 44 0.52 4.29 10.55
CA THR A 44 1.80 3.59 10.77
C THR A 44 2.94 4.52 11.16
N GLY A 45 2.89 5.78 10.75
CA GLY A 45 4.01 6.72 10.81
C GLY A 45 5.12 6.41 9.80
N TYR A 46 4.85 5.58 8.79
CA TYR A 46 5.84 5.24 7.75
C TYR A 46 5.99 6.39 6.74
N SER A 47 7.17 6.50 6.16
CA SER A 47 7.40 7.40 5.03
C SER A 47 6.65 6.90 3.79
N THR A 48 6.45 7.79 2.82
CA THR A 48 5.79 7.45 1.56
C THR A 48 6.72 7.70 0.38
N ILE A 49 6.71 6.81 -0.60
CA ILE A 49 7.44 6.96 -1.87
C ILE A 49 6.42 6.93 -3.01
N ASP A 50 6.38 8.03 -3.74
CA ASP A 50 5.55 8.18 -4.93
C ASP A 50 6.28 7.63 -6.16
N GLU A 51 5.81 6.50 -6.66
CA GLU A 51 6.42 5.81 -7.80
C GLU A 51 6.00 6.40 -9.16
N SER A 52 5.14 7.42 -9.19
CA SER A 52 4.73 8.05 -10.46
C SER A 52 5.89 8.68 -11.23
N TYR A 53 7.01 8.91 -10.59
CA TYR A 53 8.23 9.49 -11.18
C TYR A 53 9.38 8.49 -11.36
N THR A 54 9.22 7.26 -10.92
CA THR A 54 10.22 6.21 -11.11
C THR A 54 10.05 5.52 -12.46
N LYS A 55 11.12 4.92 -12.99
CA LYS A 55 10.98 4.01 -14.13
C LYS A 55 10.04 2.87 -13.75
N ALA A 56 9.02 2.65 -14.55
CA ALA A 56 8.11 1.55 -14.35
C ALA A 56 8.89 0.22 -14.29
N THR A 57 8.81 -0.46 -13.18
CA THR A 57 9.17 -1.87 -13.08
C THR A 57 7.97 -2.66 -13.60
N TYR A 58 8.13 -3.28 -14.74
CA TYR A 58 7.08 -4.10 -15.32
C TYR A 58 7.08 -5.50 -14.68
N GLY A 59 5.88 -6.01 -14.41
CA GLY A 59 5.69 -7.37 -13.92
C GLY A 59 5.45 -7.51 -12.42
N ASP A 60 5.43 -6.40 -11.68
CA ASP A 60 4.96 -6.42 -10.30
C ASP A 60 3.44 -6.31 -10.18
N PHE A 61 2.92 -6.77 -9.06
CA PHE A 61 1.48 -6.80 -8.80
C PHE A 61 0.86 -5.40 -8.72
N GLU A 62 1.61 -4.44 -8.21
CA GLU A 62 1.22 -3.05 -8.04
C GLU A 62 0.88 -2.38 -9.37
N HIS A 63 1.80 -2.45 -10.30
CA HIS A 63 1.62 -1.88 -11.64
C HIS A 63 0.47 -2.55 -12.38
N TYR A 64 0.35 -3.88 -12.26
CA TYR A 64 -0.76 -4.62 -12.84
C TYR A 64 -2.13 -4.14 -12.32
N ILE A 65 -2.28 -4.03 -10.99
CA ILE A 65 -3.54 -3.57 -10.37
C ILE A 65 -3.88 -2.15 -10.80
N MET A 66 -2.90 -1.26 -10.78
CA MET A 66 -3.14 0.14 -11.13
C MET A 66 -3.36 0.37 -12.62
N HIS A 67 -2.68 -0.40 -13.47
CA HIS A 67 -2.82 -0.30 -14.91
C HIS A 67 -4.16 -0.86 -15.41
N GLU A 68 -4.49 -2.09 -15.02
CA GLU A 68 -5.68 -2.79 -15.52
C GLU A 68 -6.97 -2.36 -14.81
N TYR A 69 -6.94 -2.21 -13.50
CA TYR A 69 -8.15 -1.99 -12.70
C TYR A 69 -8.34 -0.55 -12.24
N LYS A 70 -7.30 0.27 -12.24
CA LYS A 70 -7.34 1.69 -11.84
C LYS A 70 -7.96 1.92 -10.47
N ILE A 71 -7.71 1.02 -9.53
CA ILE A 71 -8.16 1.09 -8.14
C ILE A 71 -7.02 1.50 -7.21
N PRO A 72 -7.31 2.20 -6.09
CA PRO A 72 -6.32 2.58 -5.11
C PRO A 72 -5.52 1.39 -4.60
N TYR A 73 -4.21 1.57 -4.51
CA TYR A 73 -3.26 0.56 -4.09
C TYR A 73 -2.24 1.15 -3.14
N VAL A 74 -1.84 0.38 -2.13
CA VAL A 74 -0.69 0.67 -1.27
C VAL A 74 0.15 -0.58 -1.06
N CYS A 75 1.48 -0.45 -1.20
CA CYS A 75 2.44 -1.46 -0.79
C CYS A 75 3.11 -1.00 0.51
N ILE A 76 2.91 -1.74 1.59
CA ILE A 76 3.37 -1.38 2.92
C ILE A 76 4.54 -2.27 3.29
N GLU A 77 5.74 -1.71 3.29
CA GLU A 77 6.98 -2.36 3.67
C GLU A 77 7.19 -2.32 5.18
N ASN A 78 6.99 -3.43 5.85
CA ASN A 78 7.09 -3.54 7.30
C ASN A 78 8.49 -4.00 7.75
N GLY A 79 8.87 -3.58 8.96
CA GLY A 79 10.16 -3.96 9.56
C GLY A 79 11.34 -3.15 9.06
N ILE A 80 12.49 -3.26 9.73
CA ILE A 80 13.69 -2.51 9.40
C ILE A 80 14.99 -3.25 9.71
N SER A 81 14.96 -4.29 10.55
CA SER A 81 16.19 -4.89 11.10
C SER A 81 16.78 -6.02 10.25
N GLY A 82 16.28 -6.26 9.05
CA GLY A 82 16.81 -7.27 8.12
C GLY A 82 15.74 -8.11 7.44
N VAL A 83 16.16 -8.94 6.50
CA VAL A 83 15.32 -9.89 5.76
C VAL A 83 15.85 -11.30 6.01
N PRO A 84 15.05 -12.21 6.57
CA PRO A 84 13.67 -12.02 7.03
C PRO A 84 13.59 -11.08 8.23
N VAL A 85 12.44 -10.35 8.34
CA VAL A 85 12.21 -9.45 9.48
C VAL A 85 12.16 -10.28 10.77
N PRO A 86 12.96 -9.92 11.80
CA PRO A 86 13.00 -10.69 13.04
C PRO A 86 11.67 -10.66 13.80
N ASN A 87 11.33 -11.78 14.45
CA ASN A 87 10.10 -11.92 15.24
C ASN A 87 9.94 -10.85 16.34
N ARG A 88 11.05 -10.32 16.87
CA ARG A 88 11.01 -9.24 17.87
C ARG A 88 10.32 -7.96 17.36
N GLU A 89 10.23 -7.75 16.05
CA GLU A 89 9.53 -6.60 15.46
C GLU A 89 8.01 -6.82 15.32
N PHE A 90 7.52 -8.06 15.45
CA PHE A 90 6.12 -8.40 15.20
C PHE A 90 5.14 -7.53 15.99
N SER A 91 5.34 -7.39 17.31
CA SER A 91 4.42 -6.61 18.15
C SER A 91 4.30 -5.16 17.72
N SER A 92 5.41 -4.54 17.32
CA SER A 92 5.42 -3.17 16.81
C SER A 92 4.71 -3.05 15.45
N ILE A 93 5.01 -3.96 14.54
CA ILE A 93 4.38 -4.01 13.20
C ILE A 93 2.88 -4.24 13.35
N PHE A 94 2.47 -5.23 14.13
CA PHE A 94 1.07 -5.54 14.34
C PHE A 94 0.30 -4.38 14.97
N LYS A 95 0.85 -3.74 16.01
CA LYS A 95 0.24 -2.58 16.66
C LYS A 95 -0.04 -1.45 15.67
N LYS A 96 0.87 -1.21 14.74
CA LYS A 96 0.74 -0.15 13.71
C LYS A 96 -0.29 -0.49 12.61
N ASN A 97 -0.44 -1.77 12.26
CA ASN A 97 -1.20 -2.19 11.09
C ASN A 97 -2.56 -2.83 11.38
N LYS A 98 -2.81 -3.29 12.62
CA LYS A 98 -3.99 -4.09 13.00
C LYS A 98 -5.35 -3.49 12.64
N LEU A 99 -5.46 -2.18 12.52
CA LEU A 99 -6.70 -1.50 12.13
C LEU A 99 -6.79 -1.18 10.64
N GLY A 100 -5.78 -1.55 9.85
CA GLY A 100 -5.67 -1.16 8.44
C GLY A 100 -6.88 -1.58 7.61
N PHE A 101 -7.29 -2.83 7.70
CA PHE A 101 -8.45 -3.34 6.96
C PHE A 101 -9.77 -2.68 7.40
N ALA A 102 -9.99 -2.52 8.70
CA ALA A 102 -11.21 -1.90 9.22
C ALA A 102 -11.32 -0.44 8.78
N LYS A 103 -10.22 0.30 8.83
CA LYS A 103 -10.17 1.70 8.38
C LYS A 103 -10.36 1.83 6.87
N ALA A 104 -9.74 0.94 6.09
CA ALA A 104 -9.92 0.89 4.64
C ALA A 104 -11.38 0.58 4.27
N ALA A 105 -11.98 -0.44 4.88
CA ALA A 105 -13.39 -0.78 4.68
C ALA A 105 -14.33 0.38 5.04
N TYR A 106 -14.03 1.11 6.10
CA TYR A 106 -14.80 2.29 6.49
C TYR A 106 -14.71 3.42 5.46
N GLN A 107 -13.54 3.64 4.86
CA GLN A 107 -13.33 4.67 3.84
C GLN A 107 -14.10 4.39 2.55
N TYR A 108 -14.29 3.12 2.19
CA TYR A 108 -14.93 2.68 0.94
C TYR A 108 -16.34 2.08 1.13
N ARG A 109 -16.98 2.34 2.26
CA ARG A 109 -18.37 1.92 2.56
C ARG A 109 -19.40 2.62 1.69
#